data_456cef3be9d51e8cc17694b0db416e56
#
_entry.id   456cef3be9d51e8cc17694b0db416e56
#
_cell.length_a   1.000
_cell.length_b   1.000
_cell.length_c   1.000
_cell.angle_alpha   90.00
_cell.angle_beta   90.00
_cell.angle_gamma   90.00
#
_symmetry.space_group_name_H-M   'P 1'
#
loop_
_entity.id
_entity.type
_entity.pdbx_description
1 polymer ?
#
loop_
_entity_poly.entity_id
_entity_poly.type
_entity_poly.pdbx_seq_one_letter_code
_entity_poly.pdbx_strand_id
1 'polypeptide(L)'
;MNRANLLKLSARLGAALAFAANMTLGCHAQDLPTLPDYVPHEHVSGTIRSSGNDQMAGLMKRWERAFMKYQPDVRFVDTLKGTASGIYGLEMRTADIALMGRAMNPFERYGTYERSWTYPVEIEVATGSAYMPRKSPAFAIFVHRDNPLSKLTLKQLDGIFGAERGGGWKALSWDEDAARPSGQNIRTWGALGLKGDWIDKPINVYGPPSQGAGAVPFFRARVLNGGAMWNEDLREYADRGRMMADLARDPYGIAYAALSYGNEQVKPLALAETDAGPMVSVDKANVANRSYPLARPVYVVYTIDDDRSEIADPRVDPKVREFLRFILSRQGQEAVAQEGSYLPLPLKVVQEQIRKLDSKETPPEKLLLGE
;
A
#
# COMPACT_ATOMS: atom_id res chain seq x y z
N MET A 1 65.67 -10.65 10.30
CA MET A 1 64.25 -10.60 9.91
C MET A 1 64.18 -10.57 8.38
N ASN A 2 63.66 -11.60 7.78
CA ASN A 2 63.88 -11.97 6.38
C ASN A 2 62.86 -11.26 5.46
N ARG A 3 63.33 -10.65 4.39
CA ARG A 3 62.51 -9.91 3.37
C ARG A 3 61.35 -10.72 2.75
N ALA A 4 61.33 -12.05 2.94
CA ALA A 4 60.27 -12.94 2.42
C ALA A 4 58.95 -12.91 3.20
N ASN A 5 58.92 -12.34 4.42
CA ASN A 5 57.74 -12.27 5.27
C ASN A 5 56.94 -10.95 5.10
N LEU A 6 57.49 -9.94 4.47
CA LEU A 6 56.77 -8.68 4.18
C LEU A 6 55.89 -8.78 2.89
N LEU A 7 56.26 -9.65 1.95
CA LEU A 7 55.48 -9.81 0.73
C LEU A 7 54.27 -10.74 0.85
N LYS A 8 54.17 -11.50 1.94
CA LYS A 8 53.01 -12.37 2.23
C LYS A 8 51.90 -11.67 3.05
N LEU A 9 52.23 -10.50 3.66
CA LEU A 9 51.25 -9.72 4.44
C LEU A 9 50.49 -8.71 3.56
N SER A 10 51.11 -8.23 2.47
CA SER A 10 50.48 -7.29 1.54
C SER A 10 49.48 -7.96 0.56
N ALA A 11 49.63 -9.28 0.31
CA ALA A 11 48.71 -10.03 -0.58
C ALA A 11 47.41 -10.48 0.13
N ARG A 12 47.36 -10.44 1.47
CA ARG A 12 46.14 -10.80 2.24
C ARG A 12 45.25 -9.61 2.59
N LEU A 13 45.74 -8.38 2.54
CA LEU A 13 44.92 -7.19 2.73
C LEU A 13 44.27 -6.67 1.44
N GLY A 14 44.78 -7.05 0.26
CA GLY A 14 44.21 -6.68 -1.03
C GLY A 14 42.97 -7.47 -1.43
N ALA A 15 42.79 -8.68 -0.89
CA ALA A 15 41.64 -9.56 -1.21
C ALA A 15 40.40 -9.31 -0.32
N ALA A 16 40.58 -8.65 0.83
CA ALA A 16 39.46 -8.36 1.75
C ALA A 16 38.72 -7.05 1.43
N LEU A 17 39.33 -6.15 0.65
CA LEU A 17 38.72 -4.87 0.24
C LEU A 17 37.96 -4.92 -1.07
N ALA A 18 38.14 -5.97 -1.89
CA ALA A 18 37.42 -6.17 -3.15
C ALA A 18 36.06 -6.90 -2.99
N PHE A 19 35.79 -7.48 -1.81
CA PHE A 19 34.55 -8.22 -1.56
C PHE A 19 33.44 -7.39 -0.87
N ALA A 20 33.79 -6.20 -0.35
CA ALA A 20 32.84 -5.32 0.35
C ALA A 20 32.15 -4.28 -0.56
N ALA A 21 32.55 -4.15 -1.81
CA ALA A 21 32.01 -3.14 -2.74
C ALA A 21 30.90 -3.65 -3.67
N ASN A 22 30.56 -4.95 -3.64
CA ASN A 22 29.57 -5.55 -4.55
C ASN A 22 28.26 -6.01 -3.90
N MET A 23 27.97 -5.63 -2.65
CA MET A 23 26.74 -6.06 -1.96
C MET A 23 25.64 -4.98 -1.82
N THR A 24 25.71 -3.86 -2.55
CA THR A 24 24.67 -2.82 -2.43
C THR A 24 23.94 -2.45 -3.73
N LEU A 25 24.11 -3.22 -4.80
CA LEU A 25 23.40 -2.96 -6.08
C LEU A 25 22.67 -4.21 -6.61
N GLY A 26 21.90 -4.86 -5.78
CA GLY A 26 21.10 -6.00 -6.16
C GLY A 26 19.70 -5.96 -5.61
N CYS A 27 18.82 -5.21 -6.21
CA CYS A 27 17.40 -5.52 -6.42
C CYS A 27 16.60 -4.25 -6.76
N HIS A 28 15.83 -4.29 -7.81
CA HIS A 28 14.76 -3.39 -8.27
C HIS A 28 15.00 -2.58 -9.54
N ALA A 29 15.84 -3.05 -10.45
CA ALA A 29 15.97 -2.46 -11.78
C ALA A 29 15.32 -3.31 -12.89
N GLN A 30 14.51 -4.33 -12.55
CA GLN A 30 14.06 -5.26 -13.62
C GLN A 30 13.00 -4.65 -14.55
N ASP A 31 12.13 -3.75 -14.06
CA ASP A 31 11.05 -3.18 -14.87
C ASP A 31 11.26 -1.70 -15.25
N LEU A 32 12.09 -0.94 -14.52
CA LEU A 32 12.29 0.48 -14.80
C LEU A 32 12.78 0.78 -16.22
N PRO A 33 13.71 0.01 -16.82
CA PRO A 33 14.13 0.23 -18.18
C PRO A 33 13.06 -0.03 -19.24
N THR A 34 12.01 -0.76 -18.90
CA THR A 34 10.90 -1.10 -19.81
C THR A 34 9.75 -0.10 -19.78
N LEU A 35 9.76 0.82 -18.82
CA LEU A 35 8.75 1.89 -18.73
C LEU A 35 9.00 2.94 -19.83
N PRO A 36 7.92 3.52 -20.39
CA PRO A 36 8.07 4.59 -21.36
C PRO A 36 8.69 5.84 -20.75
N ASP A 37 9.53 6.51 -21.54
CA ASP A 37 10.04 7.83 -21.15
C ASP A 37 8.93 8.84 -21.09
N TYR A 38 9.08 9.84 -20.20
CA TYR A 38 8.19 10.98 -20.20
C TYR A 38 8.48 11.85 -21.43
N VAL A 39 7.48 11.99 -22.25
CA VAL A 39 7.44 12.95 -23.37
C VAL A 39 6.28 13.90 -23.08
N PRO A 40 6.54 15.22 -22.92
CA PRO A 40 5.45 16.17 -22.75
C PRO A 40 4.47 16.12 -23.93
N HIS A 41 3.17 15.99 -23.64
CA HIS A 41 2.14 16.05 -24.67
C HIS A 41 1.77 17.49 -24.98
N GLU A 42 1.90 18.37 -23.98
CA GLU A 42 1.67 19.80 -24.10
C GLU A 42 2.57 20.57 -23.11
N HIS A 43 2.83 21.83 -23.41
CA HIS A 43 3.46 22.73 -22.45
C HIS A 43 2.41 23.22 -21.47
N VAL A 44 2.70 23.08 -20.17
CA VAL A 44 1.79 23.49 -19.11
C VAL A 44 2.45 24.46 -18.14
N SER A 45 1.62 25.32 -17.54
CA SER A 45 2.07 26.34 -16.61
C SER A 45 1.09 26.50 -15.44
N GLY A 46 1.50 27.26 -14.43
CA GLY A 46 0.68 27.55 -13.27
C GLY A 46 1.02 26.75 -12.04
N THR A 47 0.13 26.73 -11.04
CA THR A 47 0.39 26.07 -9.75
C THR A 47 -0.43 24.81 -9.63
N ILE A 48 0.23 23.71 -9.23
CA ILE A 48 -0.42 22.47 -8.76
C ILE A 48 -0.43 22.52 -7.24
N ARG A 49 -1.62 22.50 -6.65
CA ARG A 49 -1.82 22.48 -5.21
C ARG A 49 -2.07 21.03 -4.77
N SER A 50 -1.27 20.56 -3.82
CA SER A 50 -1.46 19.22 -3.25
C SER A 50 -1.90 19.29 -1.78
N SER A 51 -2.74 18.33 -1.38
CA SER A 51 -3.11 18.11 0.00
C SER A 51 -3.01 16.61 0.32
N GLY A 52 -2.99 16.21 1.59
CA GLY A 52 -3.08 14.78 1.95
C GLY A 52 -1.93 14.25 2.79
N ASN A 53 -1.47 13.06 2.43
CA ASN A 53 -0.57 12.24 3.24
C ASN A 53 0.83 12.86 3.40
N ASP A 54 1.13 13.31 4.62
CA ASP A 54 2.42 13.87 5.02
C ASP A 54 3.60 12.89 4.86
N GLN A 55 3.35 11.60 4.94
CA GLN A 55 4.38 10.56 4.75
C GLN A 55 4.92 10.53 3.31
N MET A 56 4.16 11.04 2.35
CA MET A 56 4.55 11.15 0.93
C MET A 56 5.31 12.44 0.60
N ALA A 57 5.52 13.36 1.56
CA ALA A 57 6.15 14.66 1.30
C ALA A 57 7.52 14.56 0.62
N GLY A 58 8.38 13.63 1.06
CA GLY A 58 9.70 13.41 0.45
C GLY A 58 9.62 12.97 -1.01
N LEU A 59 8.68 12.07 -1.32
CA LEU A 59 8.42 11.57 -2.66
C LEU A 59 7.85 12.68 -3.55
N MET A 60 6.87 13.45 -3.05
CA MET A 60 6.29 14.58 -3.77
C MET A 60 7.36 15.59 -4.18
N LYS A 61 8.25 15.98 -3.25
CA LYS A 61 9.35 16.93 -3.54
C LYS A 61 10.36 16.40 -4.57
N ARG A 62 10.50 15.08 -4.71
CA ARG A 62 11.33 14.52 -5.79
C ARG A 62 10.63 14.60 -7.14
N TRP A 63 9.37 14.25 -7.20
CA TRP A 63 8.56 14.37 -8.42
C TRP A 63 8.49 15.82 -8.91
N GLU A 64 8.22 16.78 -8.02
CA GLU A 64 8.19 18.21 -8.37
C GLU A 64 9.49 18.65 -9.03
N ARG A 65 10.62 18.43 -8.36
CA ARG A 65 11.94 18.82 -8.87
C ARG A 65 12.29 18.16 -10.20
N ALA A 66 11.88 16.92 -10.39
CA ALA A 66 12.14 16.19 -11.61
C ALA A 66 11.20 16.65 -12.74
N PHE A 67 9.91 16.89 -12.45
CA PHE A 67 8.92 17.37 -13.41
C PHE A 67 9.22 18.79 -13.90
N MET A 68 9.61 19.70 -13.01
CA MET A 68 9.97 21.09 -13.39
C MET A 68 11.15 21.19 -14.36
N LYS A 69 11.94 20.13 -14.56
CA LYS A 69 12.96 20.09 -15.62
C LYS A 69 12.33 20.01 -17.03
N TYR A 70 11.14 19.45 -17.13
CA TYR A 70 10.38 19.29 -18.37
C TYR A 70 9.32 20.38 -18.55
N GLN A 71 8.75 20.86 -17.42
CA GLN A 71 7.69 21.85 -17.37
C GLN A 71 8.10 23.01 -16.43
N PRO A 72 9.00 23.89 -16.87
CA PRO A 72 9.64 24.89 -16.00
C PRO A 72 8.70 25.98 -15.48
N ASP A 73 7.53 26.15 -16.10
CA ASP A 73 6.54 27.16 -15.74
C ASP A 73 5.50 26.65 -14.73
N VAL A 74 5.63 25.37 -14.29
CA VAL A 74 4.80 24.83 -13.22
C VAL A 74 5.43 25.13 -11.85
N ARG A 75 4.58 25.39 -10.86
CA ARG A 75 4.93 25.56 -9.45
C ARG A 75 4.08 24.62 -8.60
N PHE A 76 4.54 24.35 -7.37
CA PHE A 76 3.84 23.47 -6.43
C PHE A 76 3.61 24.13 -5.09
N VAL A 77 2.44 23.87 -4.49
CA VAL A 77 2.08 24.26 -3.13
C VAL A 77 1.51 23.05 -2.41
N ASP A 78 2.19 22.58 -1.37
CA ASP A 78 1.81 21.38 -0.65
C ASP A 78 1.25 21.69 0.74
N THR A 79 0.10 21.10 1.07
CA THR A 79 -0.53 21.17 2.39
C THR A 79 -0.79 19.74 2.89
N LEU A 80 0.28 19.05 3.32
CA LEU A 80 0.23 17.62 3.68
C LEU A 80 0.05 17.45 5.20
N LYS A 81 -1.15 17.06 5.62
CA LYS A 81 -1.56 16.92 7.05
C LYS A 81 -2.28 15.60 7.33
N GLY A 82 -1.92 14.55 6.60
CA GLY A 82 -2.54 13.22 6.70
C GLY A 82 -3.53 12.95 5.58
N THR A 83 -3.75 11.66 5.29
CA THR A 83 -4.57 11.20 4.15
C THR A 83 -5.95 11.87 4.08
N ALA A 84 -6.64 12.03 5.21
CA ALA A 84 -7.98 12.64 5.23
C ALA A 84 -7.98 14.11 4.78
N SER A 85 -6.90 14.87 5.02
CA SER A 85 -6.82 16.26 4.57
C SER A 85 -6.84 16.39 3.05
N GLY A 86 -6.42 15.34 2.32
CA GLY A 86 -6.47 15.30 0.87
C GLY A 86 -7.90 15.34 0.34
N ILE A 87 -8.79 14.57 0.95
CA ILE A 87 -10.20 14.50 0.59
C ILE A 87 -10.85 15.86 0.76
N TYR A 88 -10.68 16.48 1.92
CA TYR A 88 -11.20 17.84 2.17
C TYR A 88 -10.61 18.88 1.23
N GLY A 89 -9.33 18.74 0.86
CA GLY A 89 -8.67 19.62 -0.11
C GLY A 89 -9.33 19.58 -1.48
N LEU A 90 -9.71 18.40 -1.96
CA LEU A 90 -10.45 18.22 -3.22
C LEU A 90 -11.88 18.75 -3.09
N GLU A 91 -12.62 18.36 -2.05
CA GLU A 91 -14.01 18.80 -1.80
C GLU A 91 -14.15 20.32 -1.74
N MET A 92 -13.21 21.00 -1.08
CA MET A 92 -13.20 22.46 -0.95
C MET A 92 -12.50 23.17 -2.13
N ARG A 93 -12.05 22.43 -3.14
CA ARG A 93 -11.29 22.95 -4.29
C ARG A 93 -10.06 23.79 -3.88
N THR A 94 -9.49 23.50 -2.71
CA THR A 94 -8.24 24.12 -2.22
C THR A 94 -7.00 23.36 -2.66
N ALA A 95 -7.17 22.13 -3.17
CA ALA A 95 -6.14 21.30 -3.78
C ALA A 95 -6.61 20.79 -5.15
N ASP A 96 -5.66 20.65 -6.08
CA ASP A 96 -5.88 20.09 -7.40
C ASP A 96 -5.66 18.55 -7.37
N ILE A 97 -4.82 18.09 -6.44
CA ILE A 97 -4.53 16.67 -6.22
C ILE A 97 -4.47 16.33 -4.73
N ALA A 98 -4.86 15.10 -4.40
CA ALA A 98 -4.72 14.55 -3.05
C ALA A 98 -3.74 13.38 -3.02
N LEU A 99 -2.76 13.42 -2.11
CA LEU A 99 -1.84 12.32 -1.85
C LEU A 99 -2.46 11.35 -0.84
N MET A 100 -2.63 10.10 -1.21
CA MET A 100 -3.37 9.12 -0.41
C MET A 100 -2.51 7.89 -0.10
N GLY A 101 -2.36 7.55 1.18
CA GLY A 101 -1.65 6.34 1.64
C GLY A 101 -2.49 5.05 1.54
N ARG A 102 -3.70 5.13 0.97
CA ARG A 102 -4.65 4.05 0.72
C ARG A 102 -5.66 4.51 -0.32
N ALA A 103 -6.42 3.59 -0.89
CA ALA A 103 -7.60 3.93 -1.68
C ALA A 103 -8.62 4.72 -0.85
N MET A 104 -9.43 5.52 -1.51
CA MET A 104 -10.63 6.12 -0.91
C MET A 104 -11.61 5.01 -0.54
N ASN A 105 -12.27 5.15 0.60
CA ASN A 105 -13.40 4.29 0.89
C ASN A 105 -14.66 4.77 0.14
N PRO A 106 -15.70 3.93 0.01
CA PRO A 106 -16.90 4.28 -0.73
C PRO A 106 -17.58 5.56 -0.23
N PHE A 107 -17.63 5.77 1.09
CA PHE A 107 -18.26 6.96 1.67
C PHE A 107 -17.46 8.25 1.40
N GLU A 108 -16.12 8.15 1.32
CA GLU A 108 -15.28 9.28 0.92
C GLU A 108 -15.51 9.65 -0.54
N ARG A 109 -15.63 8.66 -1.44
CA ARG A 109 -15.94 8.89 -2.86
C ARG A 109 -17.29 9.56 -3.05
N TYR A 110 -18.32 8.99 -2.42
CA TYR A 110 -19.66 9.52 -2.47
C TYR A 110 -19.74 10.93 -1.85
N GLY A 111 -19.13 11.12 -0.67
CA GLY A 111 -19.08 12.42 -0.01
C GLY A 111 -18.37 13.50 -0.83
N THR A 112 -17.32 13.15 -1.57
CA THR A 112 -16.65 14.07 -2.51
C THR A 112 -17.62 14.45 -3.63
N TYR A 113 -18.29 13.49 -4.24
CA TYR A 113 -19.29 13.76 -5.27
C TYR A 113 -20.42 14.65 -4.76
N GLU A 114 -21.06 14.28 -3.66
CA GLU A 114 -22.19 15.02 -3.08
C GLU A 114 -21.86 16.47 -2.71
N ARG A 115 -20.62 16.75 -2.29
CA ARG A 115 -20.20 18.10 -1.86
C ARG A 115 -19.66 18.98 -2.95
N SER A 116 -19.03 18.40 -3.96
CA SER A 116 -18.30 19.15 -4.98
C SER A 116 -18.84 18.99 -6.39
N TRP A 117 -19.77 18.06 -6.61
CA TRP A 117 -20.27 17.65 -7.95
C TRP A 117 -19.11 17.24 -8.88
N THR A 118 -18.09 16.58 -8.30
CA THR A 118 -16.93 16.08 -9.03
C THR A 118 -16.66 14.63 -8.70
N TYR A 119 -16.20 13.86 -9.68
CA TYR A 119 -15.86 12.46 -9.50
C TYR A 119 -14.37 12.34 -9.12
N PRO A 120 -14.04 11.70 -7.99
CA PRO A 120 -12.66 11.42 -7.64
C PRO A 120 -12.10 10.27 -8.49
N VAL A 121 -10.94 10.51 -9.10
CA VAL A 121 -10.19 9.50 -9.87
C VAL A 121 -8.89 9.19 -9.13
N GLU A 122 -8.69 7.93 -8.80
CA GLU A 122 -7.51 7.44 -8.09
C GLU A 122 -6.51 6.84 -9.06
N ILE A 123 -5.29 7.37 -9.07
CA ILE A 123 -4.16 6.83 -9.83
C ILE A 123 -3.16 6.23 -8.85
N GLU A 124 -2.85 4.95 -8.98
CA GLU A 124 -1.74 4.36 -8.25
C GLU A 124 -0.41 4.93 -8.76
N VAL A 125 0.40 5.45 -7.85
CA VAL A 125 1.64 6.16 -8.20
C VAL A 125 2.90 5.50 -7.68
N ALA A 126 2.78 4.64 -6.66
CA ALA A 126 3.86 3.82 -6.13
C ALA A 126 3.32 2.65 -5.30
N THR A 127 4.16 1.68 -5.03
CA THR A 127 3.93 0.69 -3.98
C THR A 127 4.49 1.22 -2.67
N GLY A 128 3.76 1.03 -1.58
CA GLY A 128 4.23 1.32 -0.24
C GLY A 128 5.47 0.51 0.15
N SER A 129 6.09 0.88 1.25
CA SER A 129 7.34 0.24 1.69
C SER A 129 7.17 -1.25 2.01
N ALA A 130 8.22 -2.03 1.78
CA ALA A 130 8.29 -3.38 2.35
C ALA A 130 8.63 -3.37 3.85
N TYR A 131 9.47 -2.43 4.29
CA TYR A 131 10.04 -2.44 5.63
C TYR A 131 9.80 -1.18 6.45
N MET A 132 9.73 0.00 5.82
CA MET A 132 9.72 1.26 6.56
C MET A 132 8.35 1.57 7.15
N PRO A 133 8.21 1.64 8.49
CA PRO A 133 6.98 2.06 9.13
C PRO A 133 6.64 3.50 8.69
N ARG A 134 5.35 3.85 8.70
CA ARG A 134 4.85 5.17 8.30
C ARG A 134 5.09 5.53 6.81
N LYS A 135 5.37 4.53 5.96
CA LYS A 135 5.50 4.69 4.49
C LYS A 135 4.53 3.75 3.76
N SER A 136 3.29 3.67 4.26
CA SER A 136 2.26 2.73 3.78
C SER A 136 2.80 1.30 3.65
N PRO A 137 3.46 0.73 4.70
CA PRO A 137 4.13 -0.56 4.57
C PRO A 137 3.15 -1.70 4.29
N ALA A 138 3.63 -2.71 3.56
CA ALA A 138 2.94 -3.99 3.49
C ALA A 138 2.72 -4.56 4.89
N PHE A 139 1.59 -5.27 5.09
CA PHE A 139 1.35 -5.96 6.34
C PHE A 139 1.86 -7.39 6.29
N ALA A 140 2.66 -7.75 7.30
CA ALA A 140 2.96 -9.13 7.61
C ALA A 140 1.98 -9.65 8.67
N ILE A 141 1.64 -10.92 8.58
CA ILE A 141 0.92 -11.66 9.61
C ILE A 141 1.95 -12.42 10.42
N PHE A 142 2.03 -12.14 11.70
CA PHE A 142 3.01 -12.72 12.60
C PHE A 142 2.38 -13.71 13.56
N VAL A 143 3.12 -14.78 13.83
CA VAL A 143 2.87 -15.72 14.92
C VAL A 143 4.16 -15.89 15.73
N HIS A 144 4.06 -16.48 16.93
CA HIS A 144 5.22 -16.88 17.71
C HIS A 144 6.13 -17.80 16.89
N ARG A 145 7.45 -17.72 17.07
CA ARG A 145 8.43 -18.49 16.29
C ARG A 145 8.19 -20.01 16.35
N ASP A 146 7.74 -20.52 17.49
CA ASP A 146 7.50 -21.94 17.72
C ASP A 146 6.12 -22.42 17.25
N ASN A 147 5.26 -21.51 16.79
CA ASN A 147 3.99 -21.89 16.17
C ASN A 147 4.25 -22.70 14.89
N PRO A 148 3.69 -23.93 14.74
CA PRO A 148 3.98 -24.76 13.56
C PRO A 148 3.37 -24.23 12.26
N LEU A 149 2.42 -23.27 12.32
CA LEU A 149 1.82 -22.70 11.13
C LEU A 149 2.86 -21.88 10.32
N SER A 150 2.79 -21.98 8.98
CA SER A 150 3.69 -21.25 8.07
C SER A 150 2.97 -20.43 7.01
N LYS A 151 1.66 -20.62 6.86
CA LYS A 151 0.90 -20.03 5.76
C LYS A 151 -0.58 -19.87 6.09
N LEU A 152 -1.24 -18.87 5.47
CA LEU A 152 -2.68 -18.63 5.56
C LEU A 152 -3.22 -18.06 4.23
N THR A 153 -4.53 -18.20 4.02
CA THR A 153 -5.24 -17.49 2.97
C THR A 153 -5.92 -16.22 3.52
N LEU A 154 -6.28 -15.26 2.67
CA LEU A 154 -7.05 -14.09 3.11
C LEU A 154 -8.40 -14.50 3.72
N LYS A 155 -9.03 -15.55 3.20
CA LYS A 155 -10.26 -16.12 3.76
C LYS A 155 -10.06 -16.63 5.19
N GLN A 156 -8.96 -17.33 5.46
CA GLN A 156 -8.62 -17.77 6.82
C GLN A 156 -8.33 -16.57 7.74
N LEU A 157 -7.66 -15.55 7.24
CA LEU A 157 -7.47 -14.31 8.01
C LEU A 157 -8.80 -13.63 8.36
N ASP A 158 -9.77 -13.60 7.43
CA ASP A 158 -11.12 -13.12 7.73
C ASP A 158 -11.77 -13.97 8.83
N GLY A 159 -11.64 -15.29 8.79
CA GLY A 159 -12.10 -16.19 9.85
C GLY A 159 -11.50 -15.89 11.22
N ILE A 160 -10.23 -15.51 11.29
CA ILE A 160 -9.48 -15.25 12.52
C ILE A 160 -9.78 -13.84 13.06
N PHE A 161 -9.60 -12.81 12.22
CA PHE A 161 -9.69 -11.41 12.63
C PHE A 161 -11.10 -10.83 12.59
N GLY A 162 -12.00 -11.42 11.81
CA GLY A 162 -13.37 -10.99 11.67
C GLY A 162 -14.34 -11.75 12.58
N ALA A 163 -15.56 -11.19 12.73
CA ALA A 163 -16.72 -11.83 13.30
C ALA A 163 -17.74 -12.19 12.23
N GLU A 164 -18.86 -12.81 12.62
CA GLU A 164 -19.99 -13.06 11.72
C GLU A 164 -20.53 -11.73 11.17
N ARG A 165 -21.09 -11.79 9.96
CA ARG A 165 -21.74 -10.65 9.33
C ARG A 165 -22.80 -11.11 8.34
N GLY A 166 -23.90 -10.35 8.23
CA GLY A 166 -24.99 -10.64 7.29
C GLY A 166 -24.74 -10.15 5.86
N GLY A 167 -23.58 -9.57 5.60
CA GLY A 167 -23.17 -9.03 4.31
C GLY A 167 -22.01 -8.07 4.47
N GLY A 168 -21.71 -7.29 3.43
CA GLY A 168 -20.66 -6.29 3.43
C GLY A 168 -21.01 -5.10 2.54
N TRP A 169 -20.26 -4.03 2.65
CA TRP A 169 -20.40 -2.89 1.75
C TRP A 169 -19.47 -3.05 0.56
N LYS A 170 -20.05 -3.16 -0.62
CA LYS A 170 -19.36 -3.07 -1.90
C LYS A 170 -19.67 -1.70 -2.48
N ALA A 171 -18.71 -0.80 -2.35
CA ALA A 171 -18.95 0.61 -2.56
C ALA A 171 -20.14 1.13 -1.70
N LEU A 172 -21.23 1.59 -2.30
CA LEU A 172 -22.41 2.08 -1.60
C LEU A 172 -23.58 1.07 -1.56
N SER A 173 -23.40 -0.08 -2.19
CA SER A 173 -24.40 -1.16 -2.21
C SER A 173 -24.10 -2.17 -1.11
N TRP A 174 -25.15 -2.66 -0.48
CA TRP A 174 -25.06 -3.79 0.43
C TRP A 174 -24.93 -5.09 -0.37
N ASP A 175 -23.87 -5.84 -0.13
CA ASP A 175 -23.57 -7.12 -0.79
C ASP A 175 -23.83 -8.27 0.21
N GLU A 176 -24.90 -9.03 -0.01
CA GLU A 176 -25.25 -10.19 0.80
C GLU A 176 -24.28 -11.36 0.57
N ASP A 177 -23.62 -11.43 -0.59
CA ASP A 177 -22.64 -12.47 -0.90
C ASP A 177 -21.37 -12.34 -0.02
N ALA A 178 -21.15 -11.16 0.56
CA ALA A 178 -20.10 -10.94 1.53
C ALA A 178 -20.46 -11.44 2.94
N ALA A 179 -21.63 -12.05 3.13
CA ALA A 179 -22.04 -12.65 4.40
C ALA A 179 -21.06 -13.73 4.84
N ARG A 180 -20.81 -13.79 6.12
CA ARG A 180 -19.98 -14.82 6.76
C ARG A 180 -20.63 -15.26 8.07
N PRO A 181 -21.19 -16.47 8.11
CA PRO A 181 -21.84 -17.00 9.33
C PRO A 181 -20.80 -17.33 10.41
N SER A 182 -21.25 -17.39 11.66
CA SER A 182 -20.40 -17.71 12.82
C SER A 182 -19.65 -19.04 12.71
N GLY A 183 -20.24 -20.04 12.03
CA GLY A 183 -19.60 -21.33 11.77
C GLY A 183 -18.31 -21.24 10.91
N GLN A 184 -18.04 -20.10 10.27
CA GLN A 184 -16.79 -19.83 9.56
C GLN A 184 -15.76 -19.06 10.41
N ASN A 185 -16.08 -18.74 11.66
CA ASN A 185 -15.12 -18.16 12.60
C ASN A 185 -14.03 -19.19 12.94
N ILE A 186 -12.78 -18.75 12.89
CA ILE A 186 -11.61 -19.55 13.23
C ILE A 186 -11.08 -19.05 14.58
N ARG A 187 -11.31 -19.81 15.64
CA ARG A 187 -11.00 -19.43 17.01
C ARG A 187 -9.96 -20.31 17.68
N THR A 188 -9.66 -21.47 17.08
CA THR A 188 -8.63 -22.39 17.58
C THR A 188 -7.61 -22.73 16.51
N TRP A 189 -6.41 -23.08 16.94
CA TRP A 189 -5.36 -23.53 16.04
C TRP A 189 -5.70 -24.87 15.34
N GLY A 190 -6.50 -25.71 15.98
CA GLY A 190 -7.01 -26.95 15.39
C GLY A 190 -7.92 -26.69 14.19
N ALA A 191 -8.70 -25.62 14.17
CA ALA A 191 -9.52 -25.21 13.02
C ALA A 191 -8.68 -24.85 11.79
N LEU A 192 -7.38 -24.56 11.97
CA LEU A 192 -6.38 -24.38 10.90
C LEU A 192 -5.63 -25.65 10.55
N GLY A 193 -6.03 -26.81 11.11
CA GLY A 193 -5.45 -28.13 10.83
C GLY A 193 -4.27 -28.51 11.72
N LEU A 194 -3.92 -27.74 12.75
CA LEU A 194 -2.90 -28.12 13.71
C LEU A 194 -3.42 -29.23 14.62
N LYS A 195 -2.53 -30.14 15.02
CA LYS A 195 -2.85 -31.36 15.77
C LYS A 195 -2.10 -31.42 17.12
N GLY A 196 -2.38 -32.48 17.90
CA GLY A 196 -1.76 -32.68 19.19
C GLY A 196 -2.12 -31.56 20.16
N ASP A 197 -1.13 -31.04 20.87
CA ASP A 197 -1.31 -29.99 21.88
C ASP A 197 -1.91 -28.66 21.35
N TRP A 198 -2.01 -28.52 20.04
CA TRP A 198 -2.54 -27.33 19.40
C TRP A 198 -4.03 -27.40 19.07
N ILE A 199 -4.65 -28.58 19.11
CA ILE A 199 -6.00 -28.78 18.55
C ILE A 199 -7.06 -27.89 19.22
N ASP A 200 -7.01 -27.77 20.55
CA ASP A 200 -7.97 -26.99 21.33
C ASP A 200 -7.43 -25.64 21.80
N LYS A 201 -6.21 -25.25 21.38
CA LYS A 201 -5.64 -23.98 21.80
C LYS A 201 -6.34 -22.80 21.12
N PRO A 202 -6.76 -21.78 21.88
CA PRO A 202 -7.38 -20.60 21.31
C PRO A 202 -6.36 -19.80 20.52
N ILE A 203 -6.83 -19.09 19.50
CA ILE A 203 -6.04 -18.09 18.77
C ILE A 203 -6.20 -16.76 19.49
N ASN A 204 -5.14 -16.25 20.10
CA ASN A 204 -5.12 -14.92 20.70
C ASN A 204 -4.83 -13.88 19.63
N VAL A 205 -5.78 -13.01 19.33
CA VAL A 205 -5.72 -12.08 18.21
C VAL A 205 -5.24 -10.70 18.68
N TYR A 206 -4.18 -10.19 18.06
CA TYR A 206 -3.56 -8.89 18.38
C TYR A 206 -3.65 -7.96 17.16
N GLY A 207 -4.01 -6.72 17.37
CA GLY A 207 -4.09 -5.74 16.27
C GLY A 207 -4.03 -4.28 16.73
N PRO A 208 -3.94 -3.35 15.78
CA PRO A 208 -4.20 -1.95 16.05
C PRO A 208 -5.66 -1.71 16.47
N PRO A 209 -5.97 -0.56 17.06
CA PRO A 209 -7.35 -0.19 17.39
C PRO A 209 -8.25 -0.35 16.14
N SER A 210 -9.35 -1.07 16.28
CA SER A 210 -10.27 -1.44 15.20
C SER A 210 -10.88 -0.23 14.47
N GLN A 211 -10.97 0.91 15.15
CA GLN A 211 -11.41 2.20 14.61
C GLN A 211 -10.25 3.08 14.13
N GLY A 212 -9.04 2.54 14.03
CA GLY A 212 -7.85 3.28 13.62
C GLY A 212 -7.92 3.77 12.17
N ALA A 213 -7.25 4.90 11.90
CA ALA A 213 -7.11 5.46 10.56
C ALA A 213 -5.96 4.79 9.75
N GLY A 214 -5.92 5.05 8.46
CA GLY A 214 -4.81 4.69 7.56
C GLY A 214 -4.68 3.19 7.31
N ALA A 215 -3.96 2.49 8.15
CA ALA A 215 -3.65 1.07 7.99
C ALA A 215 -4.86 0.14 8.19
N VAL A 216 -5.71 0.46 9.15
CA VAL A 216 -6.88 -0.36 9.51
C VAL A 216 -7.93 -0.42 8.39
N PRO A 217 -8.33 0.69 7.75
CA PRO A 217 -9.21 0.62 6.58
C PRO A 217 -8.67 -0.24 5.44
N PHE A 218 -7.36 -0.24 5.20
CA PHE A 218 -6.76 -1.13 4.20
C PHE A 218 -6.92 -2.61 4.59
N PHE A 219 -6.62 -2.98 5.84
CA PHE A 219 -6.78 -4.35 6.32
C PHE A 219 -8.25 -4.81 6.23
N ARG A 220 -9.18 -3.94 6.64
CA ARG A 220 -10.63 -4.20 6.52
C ARG A 220 -11.04 -4.45 5.07
N ALA A 221 -10.61 -3.59 4.14
CA ALA A 221 -10.93 -3.74 2.73
C ALA A 221 -10.38 -5.05 2.13
N ARG A 222 -9.15 -5.43 2.51
CA ARG A 222 -8.46 -6.59 1.92
C ARG A 222 -8.80 -7.92 2.59
N VAL A 223 -9.04 -7.92 3.89
CA VAL A 223 -9.23 -9.14 4.68
C VAL A 223 -10.68 -9.33 5.12
N LEU A 224 -11.37 -8.26 5.53
CA LEU A 224 -12.73 -8.33 6.06
C LEU A 224 -13.80 -7.90 5.05
N ASN A 225 -13.50 -7.91 3.74
CA ASN A 225 -14.40 -7.47 2.66
C ASN A 225 -15.05 -6.10 2.94
N GLY A 226 -14.27 -5.14 3.44
CA GLY A 226 -14.77 -3.82 3.83
C GLY A 226 -15.59 -3.81 5.14
N GLY A 227 -15.84 -4.98 5.74
CA GLY A 227 -16.61 -5.13 6.97
C GLY A 227 -15.95 -4.42 8.17
N ALA A 228 -16.77 -4.06 9.15
CA ALA A 228 -16.33 -3.48 10.41
C ALA A 228 -16.47 -4.44 11.60
N MET A 229 -16.91 -5.66 11.32
CA MET A 229 -17.14 -6.67 12.34
C MET A 229 -15.84 -7.41 12.62
N TRP A 230 -15.16 -6.98 13.66
CA TRP A 230 -13.94 -7.59 14.16
C TRP A 230 -14.23 -8.72 15.12
N ASN A 231 -13.27 -9.64 15.24
CA ASN A 231 -13.25 -10.62 16.31
C ASN A 231 -13.39 -9.91 17.66
N GLU A 232 -14.34 -10.30 18.48
CA GLU A 232 -14.65 -9.72 19.79
C GLU A 232 -13.47 -9.82 20.78
N ASP A 233 -12.63 -10.86 20.62
CA ASP A 233 -11.44 -11.08 21.44
C ASP A 233 -10.19 -10.36 20.90
N LEU A 234 -10.34 -9.44 19.92
CA LEU A 234 -9.22 -8.65 19.40
C LEU A 234 -8.59 -7.80 20.49
N ARG A 235 -7.34 -8.10 20.84
CA ARG A 235 -6.54 -7.28 21.76
C ARG A 235 -5.95 -6.10 21.03
N GLU A 236 -6.46 -4.92 21.30
CA GLU A 236 -6.11 -3.68 20.62
C GLU A 236 -4.90 -2.98 21.24
N TYR A 237 -3.96 -2.58 20.38
CA TYR A 237 -2.73 -1.89 20.79
C TYR A 237 -2.51 -0.60 19.98
N ALA A 238 -2.43 0.51 20.68
CA ALA A 238 -1.97 1.76 20.07
C ALA A 238 -0.48 1.73 19.72
N ASP A 239 0.34 1.11 20.58
CA ASP A 239 1.77 0.91 20.38
C ASP A 239 2.05 -0.46 19.75
N ARG A 240 2.63 -0.45 18.54
CA ARG A 240 2.98 -1.67 17.78
C ARG A 240 4.16 -2.41 18.36
N GLY A 241 5.13 -1.69 18.94
CA GLY A 241 6.27 -2.31 19.61
C GLY A 241 5.83 -3.14 20.81
N ARG A 242 4.95 -2.59 21.66
CA ARG A 242 4.36 -3.31 22.78
C ARG A 242 3.53 -4.51 22.32
N MET A 243 2.70 -4.34 21.28
CA MET A 243 1.94 -5.44 20.70
C MET A 243 2.83 -6.61 20.30
N MET A 244 3.94 -6.32 19.60
CA MET A 244 4.87 -7.36 19.15
C MET A 244 5.68 -7.97 20.31
N ALA A 245 5.96 -7.21 21.35
CA ALA A 245 6.61 -7.73 22.56
C ALA A 245 5.68 -8.69 23.35
N ASP A 246 4.39 -8.42 23.38
CA ASP A 246 3.40 -9.30 24.00
C ASP A 246 3.16 -10.56 23.15
N LEU A 247 3.08 -10.42 21.82
CA LEU A 247 3.03 -11.54 20.89
C LEU A 247 4.25 -12.48 21.02
N ALA A 248 5.43 -11.90 21.22
CA ALA A 248 6.68 -12.66 21.39
C ALA A 248 6.70 -13.56 22.64
N ARG A 249 5.76 -13.39 23.57
CA ARG A 249 5.59 -14.19 24.78
C ARG A 249 4.37 -15.13 24.73
N ASP A 250 3.58 -15.02 23.65
CA ASP A 250 2.35 -15.79 23.51
C ASP A 250 2.47 -16.80 22.36
N PRO A 251 2.72 -18.09 22.65
CA PRO A 251 2.79 -19.14 21.62
C PRO A 251 1.53 -19.25 20.76
N TYR A 252 0.38 -18.85 21.29
CA TYR A 252 -0.93 -18.95 20.64
C TYR A 252 -1.39 -17.64 20.01
N GLY A 253 -0.51 -16.63 19.97
CA GLY A 253 -0.81 -15.32 19.43
C GLY A 253 -0.69 -15.25 17.91
N ILE A 254 -1.50 -14.36 17.31
CA ILE A 254 -1.41 -13.92 15.92
C ILE A 254 -1.60 -12.40 15.85
N ALA A 255 -0.82 -11.73 15.03
CA ALA A 255 -0.91 -10.27 14.86
C ALA A 255 -0.70 -9.85 13.41
N TYR A 256 -1.18 -8.65 13.04
CA TYR A 256 -0.77 -8.00 11.80
C TYR A 256 -0.06 -6.67 12.07
N ALA A 257 1.08 -6.49 11.43
CA ALA A 257 1.90 -5.29 11.55
C ALA A 257 2.78 -5.10 10.31
N ALA A 258 3.45 -3.93 10.20
CA ALA A 258 4.51 -3.79 9.21
C ALA A 258 5.67 -4.76 9.50
N LEU A 259 6.32 -5.26 8.44
CA LEU A 259 7.38 -6.27 8.56
C LEU A 259 8.52 -5.84 9.48
N SER A 260 8.82 -4.55 9.56
CA SER A 260 9.85 -3.98 10.44
C SER A 260 9.60 -4.12 11.94
N TYR A 261 8.38 -4.48 12.36
CA TYR A 261 8.10 -4.76 13.77
C TYR A 261 8.41 -6.20 14.18
N GLY A 262 8.76 -7.07 13.23
CA GLY A 262 9.21 -8.43 13.52
C GLY A 262 10.48 -8.45 14.38
N ASN A 263 10.62 -9.51 15.17
CA ASN A 263 11.80 -9.79 16.00
C ASN A 263 12.12 -11.29 15.99
N GLU A 264 13.17 -11.70 16.67
CA GLU A 264 13.64 -13.11 16.67
C GLU A 264 12.64 -14.10 17.28
N GLN A 265 11.66 -13.64 18.07
CA GLN A 265 10.66 -14.50 18.74
C GLN A 265 9.39 -14.68 17.94
N VAL A 266 9.23 -13.95 16.81
CA VAL A 266 8.07 -14.05 15.94
C VAL A 266 8.50 -14.31 14.51
N LYS A 267 7.63 -14.96 13.75
CA LYS A 267 7.86 -15.22 12.32
C LYS A 267 6.67 -14.75 11.48
N PRO A 268 6.91 -14.19 10.29
CA PRO A 268 5.85 -13.86 9.35
C PRO A 268 5.36 -15.12 8.65
N LEU A 269 4.06 -15.17 8.31
CA LEU A 269 3.44 -16.20 7.53
C LEU A 269 3.40 -15.85 6.04
N ALA A 270 3.52 -16.86 5.18
CA ALA A 270 3.20 -16.73 3.76
C ALA A 270 1.67 -16.62 3.58
N LEU A 271 1.25 -15.80 2.60
CA LEU A 271 -0.17 -15.59 2.32
C LEU A 271 -0.53 -15.99 0.88
N ALA A 272 -1.77 -16.49 0.72
CA ALA A 272 -2.39 -16.61 -0.60
C ALA A 272 -3.64 -15.73 -0.67
N GLU A 273 -3.90 -15.16 -1.85
CA GLU A 273 -5.08 -14.37 -2.16
C GLU A 273 -6.36 -15.23 -2.05
N THR A 274 -6.30 -16.44 -2.56
CA THR A 274 -7.41 -17.42 -2.57
C THR A 274 -6.95 -18.76 -2.04
N ASP A 275 -7.89 -19.64 -1.71
CA ASP A 275 -7.59 -20.98 -1.18
C ASP A 275 -6.78 -21.85 -2.17
N ALA A 276 -6.92 -21.61 -3.48
CA ALA A 276 -6.17 -22.30 -4.53
C ALA A 276 -4.95 -21.50 -5.04
N GLY A 277 -4.73 -20.29 -4.53
CA GLY A 277 -3.66 -19.41 -4.96
C GLY A 277 -2.28 -19.81 -4.44
N PRO A 278 -1.20 -19.28 -5.06
CA PRO A 278 0.15 -19.52 -4.58
C PRO A 278 0.36 -18.86 -3.21
N MET A 279 1.07 -19.56 -2.33
CA MET A 279 1.52 -19.01 -1.05
C MET A 279 2.75 -18.13 -1.29
N VAL A 280 2.66 -16.87 -0.95
CA VAL A 280 3.69 -15.86 -1.18
C VAL A 280 4.22 -15.33 0.12
N SER A 281 5.54 -15.35 0.31
CA SER A 281 6.21 -14.78 1.48
C SER A 281 6.24 -13.24 1.40
N VAL A 282 6.26 -12.61 2.58
CA VAL A 282 6.43 -11.17 2.68
C VAL A 282 7.91 -10.81 2.60
N ASP A 283 8.34 -10.38 1.43
CA ASP A 283 9.67 -9.84 1.18
C ASP A 283 9.60 -8.66 0.21
N LYS A 284 10.72 -7.98 0.02
CA LYS A 284 10.77 -6.79 -0.81
C LYS A 284 10.39 -7.05 -2.28
N ALA A 285 10.81 -8.20 -2.83
CA ALA A 285 10.53 -8.55 -4.22
C ALA A 285 9.04 -8.81 -4.44
N ASN A 286 8.43 -9.60 -3.55
CA ASN A 286 7.01 -9.94 -3.62
C ASN A 286 6.09 -8.75 -3.31
N VAL A 287 6.53 -7.81 -2.48
CA VAL A 287 5.81 -6.54 -2.26
C VAL A 287 5.93 -5.64 -3.49
N ALA A 288 7.12 -5.54 -4.09
CA ALA A 288 7.36 -4.68 -5.25
C ALA A 288 6.61 -5.15 -6.50
N ASN A 289 6.61 -6.45 -6.78
CA ASN A 289 5.91 -7.03 -7.94
C ASN A 289 4.41 -7.24 -7.71
N ARG A 290 3.89 -6.89 -6.52
CA ARG A 290 2.47 -7.02 -6.11
C ARG A 290 1.96 -8.45 -6.04
N SER A 291 2.82 -9.47 -5.96
CA SER A 291 2.40 -10.84 -5.72
C SER A 291 1.98 -11.10 -4.27
N TYR A 292 2.51 -10.33 -3.30
CA TYR A 292 2.12 -10.45 -1.91
C TYR A 292 0.74 -9.80 -1.64
N PRO A 293 -0.25 -10.53 -1.11
CA PRO A 293 -1.64 -10.06 -1.02
C PRO A 293 -1.87 -8.79 -0.20
N LEU A 294 -1.03 -8.52 0.80
CA LEU A 294 -1.13 -7.35 1.66
C LEU A 294 -0.09 -6.26 1.33
N ALA A 295 0.43 -6.25 0.10
CA ALA A 295 1.15 -5.11 -0.45
C ALA A 295 0.21 -3.91 -0.58
N ARG A 296 0.68 -2.70 -0.23
CA ARG A 296 -0.17 -1.51 -0.16
C ARG A 296 0.16 -0.53 -1.27
N PRO A 297 -0.76 -0.21 -2.18
CA PRO A 297 -0.60 0.91 -3.10
C PRO A 297 -0.70 2.25 -2.39
N VAL A 298 -0.07 3.27 -2.98
CA VAL A 298 -0.32 4.68 -2.65
C VAL A 298 -0.80 5.41 -3.90
N TYR A 299 -1.61 6.43 -3.69
CA TYR A 299 -2.39 7.04 -4.76
C TYR A 299 -2.18 8.54 -4.82
N VAL A 300 -2.34 9.09 -6.02
CA VAL A 300 -2.73 10.47 -6.24
C VAL A 300 -4.18 10.45 -6.73
N VAL A 301 -5.01 11.26 -6.09
CA VAL A 301 -6.41 11.44 -6.47
C VAL A 301 -6.59 12.85 -7.03
N TYR A 302 -7.32 12.96 -8.10
CA TYR A 302 -7.82 14.23 -8.66
C TYR A 302 -9.33 14.11 -8.90
N THR A 303 -9.98 15.20 -9.25
CA THR A 303 -11.41 15.19 -9.55
C THR A 303 -11.66 15.65 -10.98
N ILE A 304 -12.70 15.09 -11.57
CA ILE A 304 -13.27 15.54 -12.86
C ILE A 304 -14.68 16.06 -12.62
N ASP A 305 -15.05 17.13 -13.32
CA ASP A 305 -16.39 17.71 -13.19
C ASP A 305 -17.48 16.76 -13.71
N ASP A 306 -18.67 16.83 -13.13
CA ASP A 306 -19.85 16.10 -13.62
C ASP A 306 -20.33 16.70 -14.96
N ASP A 307 -20.82 15.84 -15.87
CA ASP A 307 -21.41 16.22 -17.17
C ASP A 307 -22.62 17.18 -17.04
N ARG A 308 -23.17 17.36 -15.85
CA ARG A 308 -24.23 18.36 -15.57
C ARG A 308 -23.72 19.79 -15.56
N SER A 309 -22.41 20.00 -15.49
CA SER A 309 -21.84 21.31 -15.81
C SER A 309 -21.97 21.49 -17.33
N GLU A 310 -22.46 22.64 -17.79
CA GLU A 310 -22.55 23.02 -19.21
C GLU A 310 -21.18 23.02 -19.93
N ILE A 311 -20.12 22.54 -19.26
CA ILE A 311 -18.77 22.36 -19.77
C ILE A 311 -18.76 21.01 -20.51
N ALA A 312 -18.87 21.07 -21.81
CA ALA A 312 -19.02 19.92 -22.72
C ALA A 312 -17.86 18.91 -22.76
N ASP A 313 -16.90 18.98 -21.85
CA ASP A 313 -15.77 18.05 -21.76
C ASP A 313 -15.24 17.97 -20.32
N PRO A 314 -15.55 16.93 -19.56
CA PRO A 314 -15.00 16.72 -18.22
C PRO A 314 -13.49 16.52 -18.33
N ARG A 315 -12.72 17.59 -18.27
CA ARG A 315 -11.26 17.52 -18.45
C ARG A 315 -10.55 17.56 -17.12
N VAL A 316 -9.64 16.62 -16.97
CA VAL A 316 -8.53 16.77 -16.04
C VAL A 316 -7.76 18.02 -16.41
N ASP A 317 -7.49 18.88 -15.44
CA ASP A 317 -6.61 20.03 -15.64
C ASP A 317 -5.31 19.60 -16.34
N PRO A 318 -4.94 20.19 -17.47
CA PRO A 318 -3.77 19.78 -18.26
C PRO A 318 -2.49 19.63 -17.45
N LYS A 319 -2.21 20.56 -16.51
CA LYS A 319 -1.02 20.48 -15.66
C LYS A 319 -1.04 19.29 -14.72
N VAL A 320 -2.23 18.90 -14.22
CA VAL A 320 -2.40 17.70 -13.38
C VAL A 320 -2.20 16.45 -14.22
N ARG A 321 -2.80 16.41 -15.42
CA ARG A 321 -2.64 15.28 -16.36
C ARG A 321 -1.18 15.07 -16.74
N GLU A 322 -0.46 16.11 -17.13
CA GLU A 322 0.95 16.03 -17.48
C GLU A 322 1.81 15.62 -16.29
N PHE A 323 1.51 16.09 -15.08
CA PHE A 323 2.22 15.68 -13.87
C PHE A 323 1.99 14.18 -13.57
N LEU A 324 0.78 13.67 -13.71
CA LEU A 324 0.47 12.24 -13.52
C LEU A 324 1.14 11.37 -14.61
N ARG A 325 1.17 11.81 -15.89
CA ARG A 325 1.92 11.16 -16.95
C ARG A 325 3.41 11.09 -16.63
N PHE A 326 3.97 12.18 -16.11
CA PHE A 326 5.36 12.19 -15.64
C PHE A 326 5.57 11.17 -14.50
N ILE A 327 4.71 11.16 -13.47
CA ILE A 327 4.82 10.21 -12.37
C ILE A 327 4.79 8.75 -12.87
N LEU A 328 3.94 8.43 -13.84
CA LEU A 328 3.78 7.11 -14.43
C LEU A 328 4.86 6.76 -15.48
N SER A 329 5.74 7.67 -15.82
CA SER A 329 6.85 7.44 -16.73
C SER A 329 8.05 6.79 -16.04
N ARG A 330 9.06 6.36 -16.84
CA ARG A 330 10.33 5.87 -16.32
C ARG A 330 10.98 6.86 -15.36
N GLN A 331 11.06 8.15 -15.71
CA GLN A 331 11.67 9.19 -14.86
C GLN A 331 10.90 9.41 -13.55
N GLY A 332 9.58 9.36 -13.58
CA GLY A 332 8.75 9.45 -12.38
C GLY A 332 8.94 8.25 -11.45
N GLN A 333 9.07 7.05 -12.00
CA GLN A 333 9.32 5.83 -11.22
C GLN A 333 10.78 5.70 -10.77
N GLU A 334 11.75 6.25 -11.51
CA GLU A 334 13.12 6.44 -11.03
C GLU A 334 13.18 7.36 -9.80
N ALA A 335 12.37 8.42 -9.77
CA ALA A 335 12.26 9.29 -8.60
C ALA A 335 11.72 8.54 -7.37
N VAL A 336 10.78 7.58 -7.56
CA VAL A 336 10.32 6.66 -6.49
C VAL A 336 11.47 5.79 -6.00
N ALA A 337 12.21 5.16 -6.91
CA ALA A 337 13.35 4.31 -6.55
C ALA A 337 14.44 5.09 -5.79
N GLN A 338 14.73 6.32 -6.21
CA GLN A 338 15.71 7.20 -5.58
C GLN A 338 15.25 7.75 -4.22
N GLU A 339 13.96 7.90 -3.97
CA GLU A 339 13.42 8.24 -2.64
C GLU A 339 13.68 7.11 -1.64
N GLY A 340 13.60 5.86 -2.10
CA GLY A 340 14.08 4.68 -1.41
C GLY A 340 13.15 4.11 -0.34
N SER A 341 12.11 4.85 0.06
CA SER A 341 11.14 4.37 1.06
C SER A 341 9.95 3.67 0.42
N TYR A 342 9.53 4.14 -0.76
CA TYR A 342 8.49 3.53 -1.60
C TYR A 342 9.13 2.65 -2.67
N LEU A 343 8.32 1.82 -3.30
CA LEU A 343 8.76 0.93 -4.37
C LEU A 343 8.09 1.35 -5.69
N PRO A 344 8.83 1.36 -6.80
CA PRO A 344 8.27 1.63 -8.12
C PRO A 344 7.13 0.67 -8.47
N LEU A 345 6.24 1.12 -9.35
CA LEU A 345 5.15 0.32 -9.88
C LEU A 345 5.66 -0.71 -10.89
N PRO A 346 5.10 -1.93 -10.91
CA PRO A 346 5.29 -2.86 -12.01
C PRO A 346 4.74 -2.30 -13.34
N LEU A 347 5.36 -2.65 -14.46
CA LEU A 347 4.95 -2.21 -15.81
C LEU A 347 3.45 -2.40 -16.08
N LYS A 348 2.91 -3.57 -15.71
CA LYS A 348 1.46 -3.85 -15.88
C LYS A 348 0.59 -2.83 -15.16
N VAL A 349 0.94 -2.45 -13.92
CA VAL A 349 0.20 -1.46 -13.15
C VAL A 349 0.32 -0.08 -13.80
N VAL A 350 1.54 0.33 -14.20
CA VAL A 350 1.74 1.60 -14.92
C VAL A 350 0.86 1.69 -16.16
N GLN A 351 0.84 0.65 -16.99
CA GLN A 351 0.02 0.61 -18.20
C GLN A 351 -1.49 0.73 -17.91
N GLU A 352 -1.94 0.11 -16.82
CA GLU A 352 -3.31 0.20 -16.36
C GLU A 352 -3.64 1.63 -15.89
N GLN A 353 -2.77 2.25 -15.10
CA GLN A 353 -2.98 3.62 -14.63
C GLN A 353 -2.91 4.65 -15.75
N ILE A 354 -2.06 4.46 -16.77
CA ILE A 354 -2.04 5.31 -17.97
C ILE A 354 -3.37 5.20 -18.72
N ARG A 355 -3.88 3.99 -18.96
CA ARG A 355 -5.19 3.81 -19.60
C ARG A 355 -6.31 4.50 -18.81
N LYS A 356 -6.28 4.44 -17.51
CA LYS A 356 -7.24 5.12 -16.63
C LYS A 356 -7.13 6.64 -16.74
N LEU A 357 -5.92 7.19 -16.75
CA LEU A 357 -5.67 8.62 -16.90
C LEU A 357 -6.12 9.14 -18.28
N ASP A 358 -6.00 8.31 -19.31
CA ASP A 358 -6.34 8.67 -20.69
C ASP A 358 -7.80 8.36 -21.06
N SER A 359 -8.53 7.69 -20.16
CA SER A 359 -9.96 7.44 -20.36
C SER A 359 -10.71 8.77 -20.45
N LYS A 360 -11.56 8.89 -21.49
CA LYS A 360 -12.49 10.01 -21.64
C LYS A 360 -13.83 9.74 -20.97
N GLU A 361 -14.01 8.52 -20.45
CA GLU A 361 -15.24 8.13 -19.80
C GLU A 361 -15.26 8.79 -18.40
N THR A 362 -16.27 9.59 -18.16
CA THR A 362 -16.67 9.94 -16.80
C THR A 362 -16.95 8.63 -16.09
N PRO A 363 -16.41 8.38 -14.89
CA PRO A 363 -16.74 7.19 -14.15
C PRO A 363 -18.26 7.10 -14.04
N PRO A 364 -18.90 6.05 -14.58
CA PRO A 364 -20.37 5.95 -14.52
C PRO A 364 -20.80 5.98 -13.05
N GLU A 365 -22.00 6.50 -12.78
CA GLU A 365 -22.61 6.46 -11.43
C GLU A 365 -22.50 5.08 -10.79
N LYS A 366 -22.50 4.02 -11.59
CA LYS A 366 -22.21 2.64 -11.20
C LYS A 366 -20.84 2.43 -10.55
N LEU A 367 -19.80 3.16 -10.95
CA LEU A 367 -18.48 3.10 -10.29
C LEU A 367 -18.49 3.80 -8.93
N LEU A 368 -19.32 4.81 -8.73
CA LEU A 368 -19.56 5.39 -7.41
C LEU A 368 -20.32 4.40 -6.53
N LEU A 369 -21.26 3.66 -7.12
CA LEU A 369 -22.09 2.68 -6.43
C LEU A 369 -21.44 1.30 -6.30
N GLY A 370 -20.28 1.06 -6.98
CA GLY A 370 -19.53 -0.19 -6.87
C GLY A 370 -20.09 -1.36 -7.68
N GLU A 371 -20.92 -1.06 -8.67
CA GLU A 371 -21.42 -2.03 -9.64
C GLU A 371 -20.43 -2.32 -10.79
#